data_0d1d266e013692146b599f8cac1baf13
#
_entry.id   0d1d266e013692146b599f8cac1baf13
#
_cell.length_a   1.000
_cell.length_b   1.000
_cell.length_c   1.000
_cell.angle_alpha   90.00
_cell.angle_beta   90.00
_cell.angle_gamma   90.00
#
_symmetry.space_group_name_H-M   'P 1'
#
loop_
_entity.id
_entity.type
_entity.pdbx_description
1 polymer ?
#
loop_
_entity_poly.entity_id
_entity_poly.type
_entity_poly.pdbx_seq_one_letter_code
_entity_poly.pdbx_strand_id
1 'polypeptide(L)'
;MRIGALFAIVALLLWAIAAHADEPKVIKDSEAIRYVGKEVEVRGRVASVTTSPLGTTFINFGGEYPNQKFAGFIAAGSPMATDQRLTMIQGKTIGIMGTIRIRDGKPEIEIVSADQITGLESTER
;
A
#
# COMPACT_ATOMS: atom_id res chain seq x y z
N MET A 1 9.85 -15.79 -45.50
CA MET A 1 10.22 -16.64 -44.37
C MET A 1 11.13 -15.98 -43.35
N ARG A 2 12.18 -15.28 -43.75
CA ARG A 2 13.09 -14.62 -42.83
C ARG A 2 12.45 -13.43 -42.09
N ILE A 3 11.49 -12.78 -42.73
CA ILE A 3 10.78 -11.63 -42.17
C ILE A 3 9.90 -12.03 -40.96
N GLY A 4 9.29 -13.24 -41.02
CA GLY A 4 8.44 -13.70 -39.94
C GLY A 4 9.17 -13.94 -38.62
N ALA A 5 10.43 -14.42 -38.71
CA ALA A 5 11.25 -14.65 -37.51
C ALA A 5 11.62 -13.35 -36.81
N LEU A 6 11.89 -12.28 -37.58
CA LEU A 6 12.20 -10.96 -37.02
C LEU A 6 11.00 -10.37 -36.29
N PHE A 7 9.79 -10.49 -36.84
CA PHE A 7 8.58 -10.01 -36.19
C PHE A 7 8.31 -10.72 -34.86
N ALA A 8 8.58 -12.01 -34.79
CA ALA A 8 8.39 -12.77 -33.54
C ALA A 8 9.32 -12.27 -32.43
N ILE A 9 10.57 -11.96 -32.75
CA ILE A 9 11.53 -11.45 -31.78
C ILE A 9 11.11 -10.08 -31.25
N VAL A 10 10.65 -9.18 -32.12
CA VAL A 10 10.18 -7.86 -31.73
C VAL A 10 8.97 -7.96 -30.81
N ALA A 11 8.03 -8.85 -31.09
CA ALA A 11 6.86 -9.06 -30.25
C ALA A 11 7.25 -9.52 -28.84
N LEU A 12 8.23 -10.42 -28.71
CA LEU A 12 8.72 -10.89 -27.40
C LEU A 12 9.35 -9.76 -26.60
N LEU A 13 10.13 -8.88 -27.23
CA LEU A 13 10.75 -7.74 -26.56
C LEU A 13 9.69 -6.76 -26.01
N LEU A 14 8.67 -6.46 -26.79
CA LEU A 14 7.58 -5.59 -26.38
C LEU A 14 6.82 -6.18 -25.18
N TRP A 15 6.60 -7.47 -25.18
CA TRP A 15 5.95 -8.15 -24.07
C TRP A 15 6.76 -8.03 -22.78
N ALA A 16 8.08 -8.23 -22.84
CA ALA A 16 8.95 -8.11 -21.67
C ALA A 16 8.96 -6.68 -21.09
N ILE A 17 8.94 -5.65 -21.93
CA ILE A 17 8.88 -4.26 -21.48
C ILE A 17 7.56 -3.98 -20.76
N ALA A 18 6.43 -4.47 -21.27
CA ALA A 18 5.13 -4.28 -20.64
C ALA A 18 5.07 -4.94 -19.26
N ALA A 19 5.73 -6.09 -19.05
CA ALA A 19 5.75 -6.79 -17.78
C ALA A 19 6.46 -5.98 -16.68
N HIS A 20 7.46 -5.16 -17.02
CA HIS A 20 8.18 -4.32 -16.04
C HIS A 20 7.45 -3.04 -15.68
N ALA A 21 6.45 -2.64 -16.46
CA ALA A 21 5.74 -1.38 -16.24
C ALA A 21 4.73 -1.44 -15.09
N ASP A 22 4.40 -2.64 -14.58
CA ASP A 22 3.30 -2.84 -13.64
C ASP A 22 3.71 -2.86 -12.16
N GLU A 23 4.99 -2.76 -11.85
CA GLU A 23 5.44 -2.76 -10.46
C GLU A 23 5.25 -1.38 -9.83
N PRO A 24 4.54 -1.30 -8.68
CA PRO A 24 4.38 -0.01 -8.01
C PRO A 24 5.70 0.47 -7.43
N LYS A 25 5.91 1.77 -7.49
CA LYS A 25 7.07 2.41 -6.87
C LYS A 25 6.94 2.33 -5.35
N VAL A 26 8.04 2.04 -4.67
CA VAL A 26 8.10 2.06 -3.20
C VAL A 26 8.55 3.44 -2.75
N ILE A 27 7.77 4.06 -1.87
CA ILE A 27 8.08 5.37 -1.30
C ILE A 27 7.97 5.32 0.23
N LYS A 28 8.51 6.34 0.89
CA LYS A 28 8.42 6.47 2.35
C LYS A 28 7.09 7.13 2.75
N ASP A 29 6.66 6.89 3.98
CA ASP A 29 5.47 7.52 4.54
C ASP A 29 5.53 9.05 4.46
N SER A 30 6.68 9.65 4.74
CA SER A 30 6.86 11.11 4.66
C SER A 30 6.78 11.66 3.24
N GLU A 31 6.88 10.81 2.23
CA GLU A 31 6.80 11.22 0.83
C GLU A 31 5.40 11.08 0.25
N ALA A 32 4.48 10.44 0.98
CA ALA A 32 3.16 10.08 0.45
C ALA A 32 2.39 11.28 -0.10
N ILE A 33 2.50 12.44 0.54
CA ILE A 33 1.80 13.66 0.12
C ILE A 33 2.17 14.10 -1.31
N ARG A 34 3.34 13.69 -1.79
CA ARG A 34 3.80 14.04 -3.15
C ARG A 34 3.26 13.11 -4.23
N TYR A 35 2.61 12.01 -3.83
CA TYR A 35 2.17 10.96 -4.76
C TYR A 35 0.65 10.79 -4.78
N VAL A 36 -0.07 11.84 -4.39
CA VAL A 36 -1.55 11.81 -4.41
C VAL A 36 -2.04 11.50 -5.83
N GLY A 37 -2.97 10.54 -5.92
CA GLY A 37 -3.50 10.07 -7.19
C GLY A 37 -2.65 8.98 -7.86
N LYS A 38 -1.52 8.62 -7.28
CA LYS A 38 -0.62 7.61 -7.84
C LYS A 38 -0.78 6.28 -7.11
N GLU A 39 -0.61 5.17 -7.85
CA GLU A 39 -0.54 3.84 -7.28
C GLU A 39 0.90 3.55 -6.87
N VAL A 40 1.13 3.34 -5.59
CA VAL A 40 2.47 3.17 -5.00
C VAL A 40 2.40 2.17 -3.86
N GLU A 41 3.56 1.76 -3.38
CA GLU A 41 3.70 1.10 -2.08
C GLU A 41 4.30 2.11 -1.12
N VAL A 42 3.57 2.45 -0.06
CA VAL A 42 4.08 3.32 1.00
C VAL A 42 4.64 2.46 2.12
N ARG A 43 5.92 2.62 2.42
CA ARG A 43 6.62 1.82 3.42
C ARG A 43 7.07 2.68 4.58
N GLY A 44 6.87 2.18 5.79
CA GLY A 44 7.27 2.89 6.98
C GLY A 44 7.01 2.11 8.24
N ARG A 45 7.37 2.72 9.37
CA ARG A 45 7.12 2.15 10.69
C ARG A 45 5.72 2.57 11.16
N VAL A 46 4.95 1.61 11.63
CA VAL A 46 3.61 1.87 12.17
C VAL A 46 3.73 2.55 13.52
N ALA A 47 3.22 3.76 13.63
CA ALA A 47 3.20 4.49 14.90
C ALA A 47 2.07 4.00 15.79
N SER A 48 0.90 3.75 15.22
CA SER A 48 -0.24 3.25 15.98
C SER A 48 -1.27 2.61 15.05
N VAL A 49 -2.13 1.79 15.63
CA VAL A 49 -3.34 1.27 14.97
C VAL A 49 -4.51 1.70 15.83
N THR A 50 -5.43 2.47 15.25
CA THR A 50 -6.57 3.02 16.00
C THR A 50 -7.87 2.67 15.30
N THR A 51 -8.93 2.49 16.07
CA THR A 51 -10.27 2.21 15.54
C THR A 51 -11.22 3.29 16.03
N SER A 52 -11.92 3.93 15.09
CA SER A 52 -12.89 4.98 15.42
C SER A 52 -14.14 4.37 16.06
N PRO A 53 -14.98 5.21 16.71
CA PRO A 53 -16.24 4.72 17.28
C PRO A 53 -17.17 4.06 16.25
N LEU A 54 -17.03 4.43 14.96
CA LEU A 54 -17.84 3.84 13.89
C LEU A 54 -17.23 2.57 13.30
N GLY A 55 -16.08 2.13 13.82
CA GLY A 55 -15.47 0.87 13.41
C GLY A 55 -14.44 0.97 12.28
N THR A 56 -14.09 2.18 11.85
CA THR A 56 -13.03 2.37 10.85
C THR A 56 -11.67 2.22 11.52
N THR A 57 -10.80 1.40 10.95
CA THR A 57 -9.46 1.18 11.48
C THR A 57 -8.45 1.99 10.67
N PHE A 58 -7.52 2.63 11.37
CA PHE A 58 -6.44 3.41 10.77
C PHE A 58 -5.10 2.85 11.21
N ILE A 59 -4.22 2.60 10.23
CA ILE A 59 -2.82 2.25 10.48
C ILE A 59 -2.04 3.53 10.25
N ASN A 60 -1.55 4.16 11.31
CA ASN A 60 -0.94 5.48 11.26
C ASN A 60 0.58 5.38 11.16
N PHE A 61 1.17 6.17 10.26
CA PHE A 61 2.61 6.22 10.01
C PHE A 61 3.15 7.63 10.23
N GLY A 62 4.37 7.72 10.74
CA GLY A 62 5.05 9.00 10.92
C GLY A 62 4.53 9.83 12.08
N GLY A 63 3.64 9.28 12.88
CA GLY A 63 3.05 9.92 14.05
C GLY A 63 1.70 9.32 14.35
N GLU A 64 1.22 9.53 15.57
CA GLU A 64 -0.13 9.12 15.95
C GLU A 64 -1.14 10.16 15.47
N TYR A 65 -2.39 9.72 15.30
CA TYR A 65 -3.46 10.64 14.93
C TYR A 65 -3.57 11.79 15.95
N PRO A 66 -3.72 13.05 15.55
CA PRO A 66 -3.88 13.56 14.17
C PRO A 66 -2.56 14.01 13.50
N ASN A 67 -1.42 13.61 14.02
CA ASN A 67 -0.12 14.06 13.54
C ASN A 67 0.55 13.08 12.56
N GLN A 68 -0.16 12.07 12.11
CA GLN A 68 0.35 11.09 11.17
C GLN A 68 0.70 11.74 9.82
N LYS A 69 1.74 11.20 9.17
CA LYS A 69 2.15 11.63 7.83
C LYS A 69 1.41 10.88 6.74
N PHE A 70 0.94 9.70 7.04
CA PHE A 70 0.23 8.80 6.13
C PHE A 70 -0.57 7.81 6.94
N ALA A 71 -1.69 7.34 6.41
CA ALA A 71 -2.46 6.28 7.04
C ALA A 71 -2.99 5.29 6.01
N GLY A 72 -2.98 4.02 6.38
CA GLY A 72 -3.82 3.01 5.73
C GLY A 72 -5.17 3.02 6.41
N PHE A 73 -6.26 2.94 5.65
CA PHE A 73 -7.57 2.96 6.26
C PHE A 73 -8.38 1.73 5.84
N ILE A 74 -9.05 1.12 6.82
CA ILE A 74 -9.88 -0.07 6.65
C ILE A 74 -11.29 0.28 7.06
N ALA A 75 -12.22 0.22 6.10
CA ALA A 75 -13.62 0.58 6.35
C ALA A 75 -14.25 -0.36 7.38
N ALA A 76 -15.16 0.17 8.18
CA ALA A 76 -15.99 -0.64 9.07
C ALA A 76 -16.74 -1.68 8.24
N GLY A 77 -16.79 -2.93 8.71
CA GLY A 77 -17.44 -4.01 7.99
C GLY A 77 -16.59 -4.68 6.93
N SER A 78 -15.39 -4.16 6.64
CA SER A 78 -14.43 -4.85 5.77
C SER A 78 -13.95 -6.14 6.45
N PRO A 79 -13.75 -7.24 5.70
CA PRO A 79 -13.14 -8.45 6.27
C PRO A 79 -11.79 -8.19 6.91
N MET A 80 -11.04 -7.19 6.43
CA MET A 80 -9.76 -6.80 7.00
C MET A 80 -9.88 -6.22 8.41
N ALA A 81 -11.03 -5.64 8.76
CA ALA A 81 -11.18 -4.97 10.06
C ALA A 81 -11.05 -5.93 11.25
N THR A 82 -11.27 -7.22 11.03
CA THR A 82 -11.17 -8.24 12.08
C THR A 82 -9.90 -9.08 12.01
N ASP A 83 -8.97 -8.73 11.13
CA ASP A 83 -7.70 -9.46 11.01
C ASP A 83 -6.86 -9.21 12.26
N GLN A 84 -6.61 -10.26 13.03
CA GLN A 84 -5.89 -10.15 14.30
C GLN A 84 -4.44 -9.72 14.15
N ARG A 85 -3.84 -9.91 12.98
CA ARG A 85 -2.47 -9.48 12.74
C ARG A 85 -2.31 -7.98 12.88
N LEU A 86 -3.40 -7.22 12.69
CA LEU A 86 -3.37 -5.76 12.85
C LEU A 86 -3.03 -5.35 14.29
N THR A 87 -3.31 -6.20 15.27
CA THR A 87 -3.01 -5.90 16.68
C THR A 87 -1.52 -5.99 17.00
N MET A 88 -0.72 -6.55 16.10
CA MET A 88 0.69 -6.83 16.35
C MET A 88 1.66 -6.00 15.51
N ILE A 89 1.14 -5.11 14.67
CA ILE A 89 2.01 -4.38 13.73
C ILE A 89 2.54 -3.06 14.28
N GLN A 90 2.04 -2.58 15.41
CA GLN A 90 2.55 -1.33 15.99
C GLN A 90 4.05 -1.44 16.26
N GLY A 91 4.80 -0.46 15.79
CA GLY A 91 6.25 -0.45 15.89
C GLY A 91 6.98 -1.25 14.81
N LYS A 92 6.24 -1.99 13.97
CA LYS A 92 6.83 -2.78 12.88
C LYS A 92 6.90 -1.95 11.61
N THR A 93 7.81 -2.34 10.73
CA THR A 93 7.92 -1.74 9.39
C THR A 93 7.12 -2.58 8.41
N ILE A 94 6.16 -1.96 7.75
CA ILE A 94 5.30 -2.61 6.75
C ILE A 94 5.18 -1.71 5.53
N GLY A 95 4.64 -2.27 4.44
CA GLY A 95 4.29 -1.50 3.25
C GLY A 95 2.80 -1.62 2.97
N ILE A 96 2.21 -0.57 2.42
CA ILE A 96 0.81 -0.57 2.00
C ILE A 96 0.75 -0.13 0.55
N MET A 97 0.14 -0.97 -0.29
CA MET A 97 -0.01 -0.72 -1.73
C MET A 97 -1.40 -0.19 -2.04
N GLY A 98 -1.47 0.76 -2.96
CA GLY A 98 -2.72 1.29 -3.47
C GLY A 98 -2.57 2.70 -3.99
N THR A 99 -3.70 3.32 -4.33
CA THR A 99 -3.73 4.69 -4.82
C THR A 99 -3.89 5.65 -3.65
N ILE A 100 -3.00 6.63 -3.56
CA ILE A 100 -3.04 7.62 -2.49
C ILE A 100 -4.17 8.62 -2.75
N ARG A 101 -4.99 8.85 -1.72
CA ARG A 101 -6.04 9.86 -1.71
C ARG A 101 -5.82 10.81 -0.55
N ILE A 102 -6.41 12.00 -0.61
CA ILE A 102 -6.41 12.93 0.51
C ILE A 102 -7.72 12.78 1.28
N ARG A 103 -7.61 12.67 2.60
CA ARG A 103 -8.74 12.67 3.52
C ARG A 103 -8.38 13.55 4.69
N ASP A 104 -9.19 14.57 4.97
CA ASP A 104 -8.95 15.53 6.04
C ASP A 104 -7.54 16.13 5.97
N GLY A 105 -7.08 16.42 4.75
CA GLY A 105 -5.76 17.01 4.50
C GLY A 105 -4.59 16.05 4.60
N LYS A 106 -4.82 14.77 4.83
CA LYS A 106 -3.75 13.77 5.00
C LYS A 106 -3.80 12.72 3.88
N PRO A 107 -2.63 12.23 3.42
CA PRO A 107 -2.62 11.15 2.44
C PRO A 107 -2.99 9.82 3.07
N GLU A 108 -3.81 9.03 2.35
CA GLU A 108 -4.27 7.71 2.78
C GLU A 108 -4.33 6.75 1.63
N ILE A 109 -4.26 5.46 1.96
CA ILE A 109 -4.60 4.37 1.03
C ILE A 109 -5.69 3.52 1.69
N GLU A 110 -6.77 3.25 0.95
CA GLU A 110 -7.79 2.32 1.42
C GLU A 110 -7.30 0.89 1.28
N ILE A 111 -7.43 0.10 2.35
CA ILE A 111 -7.02 -1.31 2.39
C ILE A 111 -8.29 -2.16 2.36
N VAL A 112 -8.44 -2.96 1.30
CA VAL A 112 -9.58 -3.86 1.13
C VAL A 112 -9.15 -5.33 1.18
N SER A 113 -7.84 -5.61 1.10
CA SER A 113 -7.30 -6.96 1.07
C SER A 113 -5.94 -7.01 1.76
N ALA A 114 -5.66 -8.13 2.42
CA ALA A 114 -4.36 -8.38 3.04
C ALA A 114 -3.20 -8.35 2.04
N ASP A 115 -3.49 -8.61 0.77
CA ASP A 115 -2.48 -8.58 -0.29
C ASP A 115 -1.87 -7.19 -0.49
N GLN A 116 -2.54 -6.15 -0.03
CA GLN A 116 -2.03 -4.78 -0.12
C GLN A 116 -0.97 -4.48 0.94
N ILE A 117 -0.81 -5.35 1.93
CA ILE A 117 0.11 -5.11 3.04
C ILE A 117 1.30 -6.04 2.93
N THR A 118 2.50 -5.45 2.76
CA THR A 118 3.75 -6.23 2.78
C THR A 118 4.31 -6.23 4.20
N GLY A 119 4.79 -7.38 4.63
CA GLY A 119 5.36 -7.54 5.98
C GLY A 119 4.36 -7.97 7.04
N LEU A 120 3.09 -8.16 6.69
CA LEU A 120 2.06 -8.52 7.65
C LEU A 120 2.28 -9.92 8.25
N GLU A 121 2.68 -10.89 7.44
CA GLU A 121 2.90 -12.25 7.90
C GLU A 121 4.12 -12.37 8.83
N SER A 122 5.09 -11.48 8.75
CA SER A 122 6.25 -11.50 9.65
C SER A 122 5.88 -11.11 11.09
N THR A 123 4.68 -10.58 11.30
CA THR A 123 4.21 -10.17 12.63
C THR A 123 3.59 -11.32 13.41
N GLU A 124 3.39 -12.48 12.79
CA GLU A 124 2.76 -13.64 13.42
C GLU A 124 3.68 -14.39 14.38
N ARG A 125 4.94 -14.04 14.44
CA ARG A 125 5.93 -14.72 15.29
C ARG A 125 6.16 -14.04 16.64
#